data_27995d6f48760d2ea5ae8e661d870438
#
_entry.id   27995d6f48760d2ea5ae8e661d870438
#
_cell.length_a   1.000
_cell.length_b   1.000
_cell.length_c   1.000
_cell.angle_alpha   90.00
_cell.angle_beta   90.00
_cell.angle_gamma   90.00
#
_symmetry.space_group_name_H-M   'P 1'
#
loop_
_entity.id
_entity.type
_entity.pdbx_description
1 polymer ?
#
loop_
_entity_poly.entity_id
_entity_poly.type
_entity_poly.pdbx_seq_one_letter_code
_entity_poly.pdbx_strand_id
1 'polypeptide(L)'
;MKSEGRKDGATFKDWKTWPNTFKAHQLIRLAENKGVDTNASNKALFEAVYEEGLNISSIETLVEIGTEKLGLSAEEVRDCLEFDRLGDEIKSDINAGRRKYDISGVPFFIIGAEGKKGFPMRCRVLSRPALFSTPSRLFWRRSKEKIEI
;
A
#
# COMPACT_ATOMS: atom_id res chain seq x y z
N MET A 1 7.48 -15.75 -7.06
CA MET A 1 7.83 -14.57 -6.25
C MET A 1 9.30 -14.57 -5.80
N LYS A 2 9.84 -15.58 -5.08
CA LYS A 2 11.26 -15.57 -4.64
C LYS A 2 12.29 -15.45 -5.77
N SER A 3 12.06 -16.12 -6.91
CA SER A 3 12.95 -16.04 -8.09
C SER A 3 12.91 -14.67 -8.77
N GLU A 4 11.74 -14.05 -8.80
CA GLU A 4 11.57 -12.71 -9.38
C GLU A 4 12.16 -11.64 -8.45
N GLY A 5 11.86 -11.72 -7.13
CA GLY A 5 12.44 -10.81 -6.15
C GLY A 5 13.97 -10.79 -6.18
N ARG A 6 14.61 -11.98 -6.32
CA ARG A 6 16.08 -12.05 -6.42
C ARG A 6 16.64 -11.33 -7.63
N LYS A 7 15.93 -11.29 -8.77
CA LYS A 7 16.34 -10.54 -9.95
C LYS A 7 16.35 -9.03 -9.69
N ASP A 8 15.44 -8.57 -8.83
CA ASP A 8 15.27 -7.17 -8.48
C ASP A 8 15.99 -6.79 -7.16
N GLY A 9 16.84 -7.70 -6.64
CA GLY A 9 17.63 -7.47 -5.42
C GLY A 9 16.91 -7.71 -4.10
N ALA A 10 15.67 -8.22 -4.11
CA ALA A 10 14.90 -8.51 -2.91
C ALA A 10 15.10 -9.94 -2.42
N THR A 11 15.28 -10.11 -1.11
CA THR A 11 15.52 -11.42 -0.48
C THR A 11 14.26 -11.88 0.26
N PHE A 12 13.25 -12.36 -0.48
CA PHE A 12 12.00 -12.81 0.10
C PHE A 12 12.16 -14.08 0.93
N LYS A 13 11.72 -14.03 2.18
CA LYS A 13 11.57 -15.21 3.05
C LYS A 13 10.26 -15.96 2.78
N ASP A 14 10.13 -17.15 3.34
CA ASP A 14 8.87 -17.89 3.36
C ASP A 14 8.03 -17.36 4.52
N TRP A 15 7.01 -16.57 4.23
CA TRP A 15 6.00 -16.23 5.22
C TRP A 15 4.93 -17.32 5.28
N LYS A 16 4.54 -17.68 6.49
CA LYS A 16 3.56 -18.75 6.75
C LYS A 16 2.12 -18.25 6.81
N THR A 17 1.93 -16.94 7.00
CA THR A 17 0.63 -16.35 7.27
C THR A 17 0.42 -15.14 6.35
N TRP A 18 -0.76 -15.04 5.76
CA TRP A 18 -1.17 -13.82 5.05
C TRP A 18 -1.67 -12.81 6.08
N PRO A 19 -0.93 -11.73 6.37
CA PRO A 19 -1.28 -10.83 7.44
C PRO A 19 -2.49 -9.95 7.11
N ASN A 20 -3.28 -9.61 8.13
CA ASN A 20 -4.24 -8.52 8.02
C ASN A 20 -3.49 -7.18 8.12
N THR A 21 -3.59 -6.36 7.08
CA THR A 21 -2.83 -5.11 6.97
C THR A 21 -3.53 -3.89 7.56
N PHE A 22 -4.73 -4.05 8.15
CA PHE A 22 -5.52 -2.91 8.61
C PHE A 22 -4.80 -2.07 9.68
N LYS A 23 -4.20 -2.72 10.68
CA LYS A 23 -3.41 -2.03 11.72
C LYS A 23 -2.09 -1.47 11.18
N ALA A 24 -1.51 -2.11 10.18
CA ALA A 24 -0.33 -1.57 9.49
C ALA A 24 -0.65 -0.25 8.77
N HIS A 25 -1.82 -0.11 8.16
CA HIS A 25 -2.27 1.17 7.58
C HIS A 25 -2.47 2.25 8.65
N GLN A 26 -2.94 1.90 9.84
CA GLN A 26 -3.03 2.85 10.96
C GLN A 26 -1.64 3.31 11.42
N LEU A 27 -0.65 2.41 11.47
CA LEU A 27 0.73 2.77 11.77
C LEU A 27 1.30 3.75 10.74
N ILE A 28 1.09 3.51 9.43
CA ILE A 28 1.50 4.43 8.36
C ILE A 28 0.87 5.81 8.58
N ARG A 29 -0.42 5.87 8.84
CA ARG A 29 -1.14 7.14 9.06
C ARG A 29 -0.63 7.86 10.31
N LEU A 30 -0.38 7.14 11.40
CA LEU A 30 0.21 7.72 12.60
C LEU A 30 1.61 8.31 12.30
N ALA A 31 2.45 7.56 11.58
CA ALA A 31 3.78 8.00 11.17
C ALA A 31 3.70 9.27 10.29
N GLU A 32 2.81 9.30 9.31
CA GLU A 32 2.55 10.46 8.45
C GLU A 32 2.12 11.69 9.27
N ASN A 33 1.20 11.52 10.23
CA ASN A 33 0.77 12.59 11.16
C ASN A 33 1.92 13.12 12.03
N LYS A 34 2.96 12.32 12.25
CA LYS A 34 4.20 12.71 12.96
C LYS A 34 5.28 13.26 12.03
N GLY A 35 5.01 13.38 10.73
CA GLY A 35 5.95 13.93 9.75
C GLY A 35 6.96 12.91 9.20
N VAL A 36 6.75 11.61 9.43
CA VAL A 36 7.57 10.55 8.83
C VAL A 36 7.15 10.36 7.38
N ASP A 37 8.12 10.24 6.47
CA ASP A 37 7.85 10.00 5.06
C ASP A 37 7.08 8.69 4.83
N THR A 38 6.00 8.77 4.07
CA THR A 38 5.13 7.61 3.76
C THR A 38 5.88 6.50 3.03
N ASN A 39 6.87 6.83 2.18
CA ASN A 39 7.68 5.83 1.50
C ASN A 39 8.59 5.08 2.48
N ALA A 40 9.14 5.78 3.49
CA ALA A 40 9.94 5.15 4.55
C ALA A 40 9.09 4.18 5.38
N SER A 41 7.87 4.58 5.74
CA SER A 41 6.92 3.73 6.47
C SER A 41 6.51 2.49 5.67
N ASN A 42 6.18 2.66 4.39
CA ASN A 42 5.87 1.55 3.51
C ASN A 42 7.06 0.59 3.36
N LYS A 43 8.27 1.13 3.13
CA LYS A 43 9.49 0.33 3.00
C LYS A 43 9.73 -0.52 4.24
N ALA A 44 9.63 0.06 5.43
CA ALA A 44 9.82 -0.66 6.70
C ALA A 44 8.84 -1.85 6.84
N LEU A 45 7.56 -1.66 6.47
CA LEU A 45 6.55 -2.71 6.52
C LEU A 45 6.77 -3.79 5.45
N PHE A 46 7.15 -3.41 4.23
CA PHE A 46 7.46 -4.39 3.18
C PHE A 46 8.68 -5.25 3.53
N GLU A 47 9.75 -4.65 4.04
CA GLU A 47 10.93 -5.38 4.53
C GLU A 47 10.54 -6.35 5.63
N ALA A 48 9.78 -5.90 6.63
CA ALA A 48 9.32 -6.73 7.74
C ALA A 48 8.53 -7.97 7.25
N VAL A 49 7.60 -7.79 6.31
CA VAL A 49 6.78 -8.89 5.78
C VAL A 49 7.59 -9.80 4.85
N TYR A 50 8.21 -9.22 3.83
CA TYR A 50 8.73 -10.01 2.71
C TYR A 50 10.17 -10.47 2.92
N GLU A 51 10.99 -9.69 3.60
CA GLU A 51 12.40 -10.02 3.82
C GLU A 51 12.69 -10.58 5.20
N GLU A 52 11.97 -10.14 6.23
CA GLU A 52 12.14 -10.64 7.59
C GLU A 52 11.12 -11.75 7.94
N GLY A 53 9.99 -11.82 7.23
CA GLY A 53 8.93 -12.82 7.43
C GLY A 53 8.10 -12.57 8.67
N LEU A 54 8.03 -11.33 9.14
CA LEU A 54 7.30 -10.94 10.34
C LEU A 54 5.79 -10.86 10.10
N ASN A 55 5.02 -11.08 11.17
CA ASN A 55 3.57 -10.97 11.13
C ASN A 55 3.11 -9.55 11.50
N ILE A 56 2.87 -8.71 10.51
CA ILE A 56 2.35 -7.34 10.70
C ILE A 56 0.86 -7.27 11.10
N SER A 57 0.21 -8.41 11.39
CA SER A 57 -1.09 -8.40 12.08
C SER A 57 -0.93 -8.24 13.59
N SER A 58 0.27 -8.52 14.16
CA SER A 58 0.56 -8.38 15.59
C SER A 58 0.82 -6.92 15.94
N ILE A 59 0.20 -6.45 17.01
CA ILE A 59 0.43 -5.10 17.55
C ILE A 59 1.88 -4.99 18.04
N GLU A 60 2.42 -6.01 18.69
CA GLU A 60 3.79 -6.02 19.19
C GLU A 60 4.79 -5.79 18.06
N THR A 61 4.64 -6.55 16.95
CA THR A 61 5.49 -6.37 15.76
C THR A 61 5.38 -4.96 15.18
N LEU A 62 4.17 -4.41 15.13
CA LEU A 62 3.96 -3.05 14.63
C LEU A 62 4.54 -1.98 15.58
N VAL A 63 4.51 -2.22 16.90
CA VAL A 63 5.15 -1.35 17.89
C VAL A 63 6.67 -1.37 17.70
N GLU A 64 7.28 -2.54 17.52
CA GLU A 64 8.71 -2.67 17.22
C GLU A 64 9.10 -1.91 15.95
N ILE A 65 8.36 -2.11 14.85
CA ILE A 65 8.61 -1.39 13.59
C ILE A 65 8.44 0.12 13.79
N GLY A 66 7.37 0.56 14.48
CA GLY A 66 7.11 1.96 14.74
C GLY A 66 8.23 2.64 15.55
N THR A 67 8.77 1.95 16.53
CA THR A 67 9.85 2.49 17.38
C THR A 67 11.21 2.42 16.72
N GLU A 68 11.61 1.25 16.23
CA GLU A 68 12.96 1.02 15.75
C GLU A 68 13.23 1.59 14.36
N LYS A 69 12.23 1.48 13.46
CA LYS A 69 12.40 1.89 12.06
C LYS A 69 11.81 3.28 11.75
N LEU A 70 10.79 3.71 12.51
CA LEU A 70 10.09 4.98 12.24
C LEU A 70 10.31 6.04 13.33
N GLY A 71 10.96 5.70 14.46
CA GLY A 71 11.26 6.65 15.54
C GLY A 71 10.04 7.15 16.32
N LEU A 72 8.94 6.39 16.31
CA LEU A 72 7.72 6.72 17.03
C LEU A 72 7.78 6.26 18.50
N SER A 73 6.96 6.85 19.36
CA SER A 73 6.81 6.38 20.74
C SER A 73 6.08 5.04 20.79
N ALA A 74 6.61 4.06 21.53
CA ALA A 74 5.99 2.75 21.72
C ALA A 74 4.58 2.86 22.32
N GLU A 75 4.42 3.78 23.28
CA GLU A 75 3.14 4.04 23.95
C GLU A 75 2.11 4.59 22.98
N GLU A 76 2.47 5.59 22.16
CA GLU A 76 1.57 6.18 21.17
C GLU A 76 1.17 5.17 20.09
N VAL A 77 2.11 4.36 19.60
CA VAL A 77 1.81 3.31 18.61
C VAL A 77 0.87 2.29 19.20
N ARG A 78 1.14 1.81 20.42
CA ARG A 78 0.31 0.83 21.10
C ARG A 78 -1.10 1.36 21.34
N ASP A 79 -1.26 2.56 21.89
CA ASP A 79 -2.56 3.20 22.13
C ASP A 79 -3.34 3.36 20.80
N CYS A 80 -2.69 3.84 19.77
CA CYS A 80 -3.31 4.00 18.46
C CYS A 80 -3.86 2.67 17.91
N LEU A 81 -3.08 1.59 18.01
CA LEU A 81 -3.45 0.30 17.41
C LEU A 81 -4.41 -0.52 18.28
N GLU A 82 -4.30 -0.47 19.61
CA GLU A 82 -5.21 -1.20 20.51
C GLU A 82 -6.63 -0.62 20.47
N PHE A 83 -6.75 0.70 20.46
CA PHE A 83 -8.04 1.39 20.46
C PHE A 83 -8.54 1.80 19.07
N ASP A 84 -7.90 1.31 17.99
CA ASP A 84 -8.26 1.63 16.60
C ASP A 84 -8.45 3.15 16.34
N ARG A 85 -7.60 4.01 16.96
CA ARG A 85 -7.76 5.47 16.96
C ARG A 85 -7.90 6.08 15.56
N LEU A 86 -7.26 5.49 14.55
CA LEU A 86 -7.30 5.93 13.15
C LEU A 86 -8.12 4.99 12.25
N GLY A 87 -8.79 3.99 12.83
CA GLY A 87 -9.50 2.97 12.09
C GLY A 87 -10.63 3.52 11.22
N ASP A 88 -11.41 4.45 11.72
CA ASP A 88 -12.54 5.04 10.97
C ASP A 88 -12.06 5.99 9.88
N GLU A 89 -10.97 6.71 10.10
CA GLU A 89 -10.32 7.53 9.08
C GLU A 89 -9.85 6.67 7.91
N ILE A 90 -9.14 5.58 8.19
CA ILE A 90 -8.68 4.63 7.16
C ILE A 90 -9.85 4.01 6.38
N LYS A 91 -10.93 3.61 7.05
CA LYS A 91 -12.14 3.09 6.38
C LYS A 91 -12.80 4.15 5.50
N SER A 92 -12.85 5.39 5.97
CA SER A 92 -13.39 6.52 5.22
C SER A 92 -12.58 6.78 3.95
N ASP A 93 -11.25 6.79 4.03
CA ASP A 93 -10.35 7.00 2.90
C ASP A 93 -10.46 5.87 1.87
N ILE A 94 -10.53 4.61 2.32
CA ILE A 94 -10.75 3.45 1.43
C ILE A 94 -12.07 3.61 0.67
N ASN A 95 -13.14 3.97 1.37
CA ASN A 95 -14.46 4.14 0.75
C ASN A 95 -14.51 5.36 -0.19
N ALA A 96 -13.86 6.46 0.16
CA ALA A 96 -13.74 7.64 -0.68
C ALA A 96 -12.95 7.32 -1.97
N GLY A 97 -11.82 6.64 -1.85
CA GLY A 97 -11.02 6.19 -2.98
C GLY A 97 -11.79 5.26 -3.92
N ARG A 98 -12.50 4.28 -3.36
CA ARG A 98 -13.35 3.37 -4.16
C ARG A 98 -14.43 4.12 -4.93
N ARG A 99 -15.15 5.05 -4.29
CA ARG A 99 -16.21 5.83 -4.95
C ARG A 99 -15.65 6.79 -5.98
N LYS A 100 -14.57 7.51 -5.65
CA LYS A 100 -13.99 8.54 -6.53
C LYS A 100 -13.37 7.97 -7.80
N TYR A 101 -12.74 6.80 -7.70
CA TYR A 101 -11.95 6.23 -8.79
C TYR A 101 -12.53 4.93 -9.34
N ASP A 102 -13.70 4.49 -8.86
CA ASP A 102 -14.34 3.22 -9.23
C ASP A 102 -13.38 2.02 -9.10
N ILE A 103 -12.69 1.96 -7.95
CA ILE A 103 -11.70 0.92 -7.69
C ILE A 103 -12.42 -0.39 -7.36
N SER A 104 -12.39 -1.33 -8.28
CA SER A 104 -13.00 -2.66 -8.15
C SER A 104 -11.96 -3.79 -7.94
N GLY A 105 -10.69 -3.47 -7.87
CA GLY A 105 -9.61 -4.44 -7.65
C GLY A 105 -8.23 -3.81 -7.62
N VAL A 106 -7.25 -4.59 -7.20
CA VAL A 106 -5.84 -4.21 -7.10
C VAL A 106 -4.99 -5.11 -7.99
N PRO A 107 -3.83 -4.64 -8.47
CA PRO A 107 -3.30 -3.29 -8.32
C PRO A 107 -4.05 -2.25 -9.16
N PHE A 108 -4.19 -1.04 -8.61
CA PHE A 108 -4.82 0.09 -9.28
C PHE A 108 -3.88 1.30 -9.19
N PHE A 109 -3.55 1.90 -10.32
CA PHE A 109 -2.63 3.03 -10.39
C PHE A 109 -3.34 4.29 -10.87
N ILE A 110 -3.01 5.41 -10.22
CA ILE A 110 -3.41 6.75 -10.62
C ILE A 110 -2.12 7.49 -10.97
N ILE A 111 -1.98 7.85 -12.24
CA ILE A 111 -0.77 8.52 -12.73
C ILE A 111 -1.14 9.93 -13.15
N GLY A 112 -0.56 10.94 -12.50
CA GLY A 112 -0.73 12.34 -12.82
C GLY A 112 0.62 13.04 -12.94
N ALA A 113 0.69 14.14 -13.67
CA ALA A 113 1.85 15.00 -13.71
C ALA A 113 1.64 16.19 -12.77
N GLU A 114 2.64 16.45 -11.93
CA GLU A 114 2.62 17.59 -11.02
C GLU A 114 2.51 18.91 -11.81
N GLY A 115 1.66 19.83 -11.32
CA GLY A 115 1.44 21.13 -11.93
C GLY A 115 0.65 21.14 -13.25
N LYS A 116 0.24 19.98 -13.79
CA LYS A 116 -0.61 19.94 -14.98
C LYS A 116 -2.09 19.75 -14.61
N LYS A 117 -2.93 20.67 -15.08
CA LYS A 117 -4.38 20.52 -15.02
C LYS A 117 -4.79 19.46 -16.07
N GLY A 118 -5.37 18.36 -15.62
CA GLY A 118 -5.87 17.28 -16.47
C GLY A 118 -6.38 16.13 -15.62
N PHE A 119 -7.18 15.25 -16.22
CA PHE A 119 -7.63 14.05 -15.53
C PHE A 119 -6.46 13.08 -15.37
N PRO A 120 -6.18 12.59 -14.14
CA PRO A 120 -5.15 11.59 -13.94
C PRO A 120 -5.50 10.32 -14.73
N MET A 121 -4.47 9.73 -15.33
CA MET A 121 -4.61 8.46 -16.02
C MET A 121 -4.82 7.36 -14.99
N ARG A 122 -5.83 6.51 -15.21
CA ARG A 122 -6.15 5.37 -14.35
C ARG A 122 -5.79 4.08 -15.08
N CYS A 123 -5.03 3.23 -14.41
CA CYS A 123 -4.61 1.94 -14.94
C CYS A 123 -4.88 0.84 -13.92
N ARG A 124 -5.57 -0.22 -14.36
CA ARG A 124 -5.73 -1.46 -13.59
C ARG A 124 -5.01 -2.57 -14.32
N VAL A 125 -4.11 -3.26 -13.63
CA VAL A 125 -3.48 -4.47 -14.15
C VAL A 125 -4.46 -5.62 -13.95
N LEU A 126 -4.99 -6.16 -15.05
CA LEU A 126 -5.78 -7.38 -15.02
C LEU A 126 -4.80 -8.55 -14.97
N SER A 127 -4.56 -9.12 -13.80
CA SER A 127 -3.87 -10.39 -13.67
C SER A 127 -4.77 -11.50 -14.19
N ARG A 128 -4.49 -12.05 -15.36
CA ARG A 128 -5.03 -13.35 -15.75
C ARG A 128 -4.25 -14.44 -15.02
N PRO A 129 -4.89 -15.40 -14.35
CA PRO A 129 -4.19 -16.59 -13.90
C PRO A 129 -3.73 -17.38 -15.12
N ALA A 130 -2.45 -17.72 -15.14
CA ALA A 130 -1.75 -18.61 -16.07
C ALA A 130 -1.66 -18.16 -17.55
N LEU A 131 -0.48 -17.89 -17.92
CA LEU A 131 0.31 -18.06 -19.14
C LEU A 131 1.19 -16.83 -19.36
N PHE A 132 2.29 -16.78 -18.62
CA PHE A 132 3.42 -15.88 -18.90
C PHE A 132 4.16 -16.38 -20.14
N SER A 133 3.66 -16.05 -21.33
CA SER A 133 4.41 -16.16 -22.58
C SER A 133 4.06 -15.12 -23.63
N THR A 134 3.45 -14.00 -23.23
CA THR A 134 3.23 -12.87 -24.15
C THR A 134 3.32 -11.55 -23.38
N PRO A 135 3.95 -10.50 -23.94
CA PRO A 135 4.05 -9.20 -23.28
C PRO A 135 2.65 -8.66 -23.01
N SER A 136 2.42 -8.29 -21.75
CA SER A 136 1.17 -7.74 -21.27
C SER A 136 0.77 -6.52 -22.10
N ARG A 137 -0.31 -6.64 -22.85
CA ARG A 137 -0.93 -5.48 -23.48
C ARG A 137 -1.56 -4.63 -22.38
N LEU A 138 -0.97 -3.48 -22.12
CA LEU A 138 -1.58 -2.39 -21.36
C LEU A 138 -2.84 -1.95 -22.10
N PHE A 139 -4.01 -2.26 -21.55
CA PHE A 139 -5.28 -1.85 -22.14
C PHE A 139 -5.58 -0.42 -21.69
N TRP A 140 -5.32 0.54 -22.56
CA TRP A 140 -5.60 1.95 -22.38
C TRP A 140 -7.10 2.20 -22.64
N ARG A 141 -7.87 2.50 -21.62
CA ARG A 141 -9.21 3.07 -21.81
C ARG A 141 -9.11 4.59 -21.76
N ARG A 142 -9.11 5.21 -22.91
CA ARG A 142 -9.38 6.64 -23.07
C ARG A 142 -10.87 6.85 -22.82
N SER A 143 -11.29 7.51 -21.73
CA SER A 143 -12.65 7.99 -21.62
C SER A 143 -12.83 9.08 -22.69
N LYS A 144 -13.66 8.77 -23.67
CA LYS A 144 -14.11 9.76 -24.65
C LYS A 144 -15.19 10.59 -23.97
N GLU A 145 -14.82 11.67 -23.29
CA GLU A 145 -15.72 12.80 -23.15
C GLU A 145 -15.28 13.84 -24.17
N LYS A 146 -16.18 14.13 -25.11
CA LYS A 146 -16.06 15.24 -26.05
C LYS A 146 -16.01 16.52 -25.25
N ILE A 147 -14.92 17.27 -25.38
CA ILE A 147 -14.88 18.67 -25.04
C ILE A 147 -15.40 19.37 -26.30
N GLU A 148 -16.62 19.89 -26.24
CA GLU A 148 -17.04 20.96 -27.14
C GLU A 148 -16.40 22.25 -26.63
N ILE A 149 -15.72 22.93 -27.57
CA ILE A 149 -15.06 24.22 -27.39
C ILE A 149 -16.13 25.32 -27.39
#